data_b5a9b6c43930e4ecb43df6ae76439c62
#
_entry.id   b5a9b6c43930e4ecb43df6ae76439c62
#
_cell.length_a   1.000
_cell.length_b   1.000
_cell.length_c   1.000
_cell.angle_alpha   90.00
_cell.angle_beta   90.00
_cell.angle_gamma   90.00
#
_symmetry.space_group_name_H-M   'P 1'
#
loop_
_entity.id
_entity.type
_entity.pdbx_description
1 polymer ?
#
loop_
_entity_poly.entity_id
_entity_poly.type
_entity_poly.pdbx_seq_one_letter_code
_entity_poly.pdbx_strand_id
1 'polypeptide(L)'
;MTYVGTFSAPIEIGDPEGVRWQRVEALVDGACPELVEGGASYTWLPADLLARLGVAPQFQREFLTAGGRIIERDLAVTLARWDGQTLPTLVVFGDEGSMPLLGAYTLEGFGLAADPLNRRLVPVRGLAM
;
A
#
# COMPACT_ATOMS: atom_id res chain seq x y z
N MET A 1 7.90 -19.48 4.44
CA MET A 1 8.48 -18.89 3.23
C MET A 1 9.19 -17.60 3.58
N THR A 2 10.39 -17.45 3.11
CA THR A 2 11.17 -16.23 3.36
C THR A 2 11.01 -15.30 2.17
N TYR A 3 10.61 -14.05 2.44
CA TYR A 3 10.54 -13.02 1.42
C TYR A 3 11.86 -12.27 1.43
N VAL A 4 12.73 -12.59 0.46
CA VAL A 4 14.04 -11.93 0.35
C VAL A 4 13.80 -10.46 -0.02
N GLY A 5 14.42 -9.54 0.73
CA GLY A 5 14.26 -8.11 0.51
C GLY A 5 13.00 -7.49 1.09
N THR A 6 12.14 -8.32 1.73
CA THR A 6 10.91 -7.82 2.35
C THR A 6 11.17 -7.32 3.78
N PHE A 7 10.60 -6.20 4.09
CA PHE A 7 10.61 -5.64 5.44
C PHE A 7 9.31 -4.87 5.65
N SER A 8 9.03 -4.49 6.88
CA SER A 8 7.87 -3.66 7.18
C SER A 8 8.30 -2.24 7.52
N ALA A 9 7.43 -1.29 7.23
CA ALA A 9 7.63 0.11 7.55
C ALA A 9 6.33 0.69 8.10
N PRO A 10 6.41 1.62 9.07
CA PRO A 10 5.23 2.26 9.59
C PRO A 10 4.71 3.33 8.62
N ILE A 11 3.40 3.39 8.48
CA ILE A 11 2.73 4.44 7.74
C ILE A 11 1.40 4.72 8.44
N GLU A 12 0.94 5.95 8.37
CA GLU A 12 -0.38 6.28 8.88
C GLU A 12 -1.35 6.39 7.72
N ILE A 13 -2.51 5.79 7.87
CA ILE A 13 -3.59 5.85 6.89
C ILE A 13 -4.73 6.63 7.53
N GLY A 14 -5.26 7.59 6.78
CA GLY A 14 -6.37 8.42 7.23
C GLY A 14 -7.59 8.25 6.34
N ASP A 15 -8.73 8.74 6.83
CA ASP A 15 -9.91 8.89 6.00
C ASP A 15 -9.69 10.03 4.99
N PRO A 16 -10.54 10.14 3.96
CA PRO A 16 -10.35 11.17 2.93
C PRO A 16 -10.37 12.62 3.45
N GLU A 17 -10.98 12.85 4.61
CA GLU A 17 -11.05 14.18 5.24
C GLU A 17 -9.89 14.43 6.21
N GLY A 18 -9.08 13.41 6.52
CA GLY A 18 -7.94 13.57 7.41
C GLY A 18 -8.30 13.71 8.87
N VAL A 19 -9.46 13.20 9.29
CA VAL A 19 -9.94 13.29 10.67
C VAL A 19 -9.54 12.05 11.48
N ARG A 20 -9.68 10.87 10.89
CA ARG A 20 -9.35 9.61 11.55
C ARG A 20 -8.08 9.04 10.96
N TRP A 21 -7.17 8.63 11.82
CA TRP A 21 -5.87 8.09 11.42
C TRP A 21 -5.57 6.80 12.15
N GLN A 22 -4.93 5.89 11.46
CA GLN A 22 -4.43 4.66 12.06
C GLN A 22 -3.03 4.36 11.54
N ARG A 23 -2.11 4.08 12.47
CA ARG A 23 -0.77 3.61 12.12
C ARG A 23 -0.82 2.13 11.80
N VAL A 24 -0.17 1.76 10.71
CA VAL A 24 -0.03 0.37 10.30
C VAL A 24 1.42 0.05 10.00
N GLU A 25 1.81 -1.20 10.26
CA GLU A 25 3.08 -1.73 9.79
C GLU A 25 2.80 -2.46 8.49
N ALA A 26 3.33 -1.93 7.40
CA ALA A 26 3.04 -2.45 6.07
C ALA A 26 4.28 -3.10 5.47
N LEU A 27 4.10 -4.21 4.76
CA LEU A 27 5.17 -4.86 4.03
C LEU A 27 5.58 -4.00 2.84
N VAL A 28 6.88 -3.86 2.63
CA VAL A 28 7.46 -3.03 1.59
C VAL A 28 8.23 -3.92 0.63
N ASP A 29 8.03 -3.67 -0.65
CA ASP A 29 8.73 -4.37 -1.73
C ASP A 29 8.67 -5.89 -1.62
N GLY A 30 7.65 -6.38 -0.94
CA GLY A 30 7.43 -7.80 -0.83
C GLY A 30 6.72 -8.31 -2.07
N ALA A 31 7.13 -9.47 -2.55
CA ALA A 31 6.31 -10.19 -3.49
C ALA A 31 5.00 -10.53 -2.80
N CYS A 32 3.90 -9.99 -3.25
CA CYS A 32 2.62 -10.50 -2.83
C CYS A 32 2.43 -11.86 -3.50
N PRO A 33 2.30 -12.96 -2.74
CA PRO A 33 2.21 -14.28 -3.35
C PRO A 33 1.01 -14.43 -4.28
N GLU A 34 0.03 -13.56 -4.15
CA GLU A 34 -1.17 -13.60 -4.97
C GLU A 34 -1.05 -12.76 -6.25
N LEU A 35 -0.03 -11.93 -6.39
CA LEU A 35 0.14 -11.07 -7.55
C LEU A 35 1.21 -11.61 -8.49
N VAL A 36 1.01 -11.41 -9.78
CA VAL A 36 1.90 -11.95 -10.82
C VAL A 36 3.26 -11.30 -10.79
N GLU A 37 3.30 -10.00 -10.59
CA GLU A 37 4.56 -9.26 -10.55
C GLU A 37 5.00 -9.04 -9.12
N GLY A 38 6.28 -9.20 -8.89
CA GLY A 38 6.85 -9.02 -7.55
C GLY A 38 6.65 -7.61 -7.04
N GLY A 39 5.97 -7.48 -5.94
CA GLY A 39 5.64 -6.20 -5.33
C GLY A 39 4.30 -5.67 -5.79
N ALA A 40 3.69 -4.88 -4.95
CA ALA A 40 2.41 -4.26 -5.23
C ALA A 40 2.61 -2.89 -5.87
N SER A 41 1.87 -2.61 -6.94
CA SER A 41 1.82 -1.27 -7.52
C SER A 41 1.00 -0.34 -6.62
N TYR A 42 -0.10 -0.85 -6.07
CA TYR A 42 -0.96 -0.10 -5.17
C TYR A 42 -0.79 -0.59 -3.74
N THR A 43 -1.11 0.28 -2.80
CA THR A 43 -1.16 -0.10 -1.39
C THR A 43 -2.41 -0.93 -1.13
N TRP A 44 -2.24 -2.09 -0.50
CA TRP A 44 -3.34 -2.99 -0.13
C TRP A 44 -3.53 -2.93 1.38
N LEU A 45 -4.77 -2.68 1.80
CA LEU A 45 -5.10 -2.59 3.21
C LEU A 45 -6.30 -3.49 3.50
N PRO A 46 -6.37 -4.09 4.71
CA PRO A 46 -7.54 -4.90 5.07
C PRO A 46 -8.82 -4.09 4.94
N ALA A 47 -9.85 -4.70 4.37
CA ALA A 47 -11.14 -4.04 4.19
C ALA A 47 -11.75 -3.57 5.52
N ASP A 48 -11.56 -4.35 6.58
CA ASP A 48 -12.07 -3.99 7.91
C ASP A 48 -11.38 -2.75 8.48
N LEU A 49 -10.09 -2.58 8.23
CA LEU A 49 -9.36 -1.38 8.65
C LEU A 49 -9.89 -0.14 7.93
N LEU A 50 -10.11 -0.23 6.63
CA LEU A 50 -10.64 0.88 5.85
C LEU A 50 -12.06 1.24 6.27
N ALA A 51 -12.88 0.23 6.57
CA ALA A 51 -14.23 0.44 7.07
C ALA A 51 -14.22 1.19 8.41
N ARG A 52 -13.32 0.81 9.32
CA ARG A 52 -13.19 1.49 10.61
C ARG A 52 -12.76 2.95 10.46
N LEU A 53 -11.97 3.25 9.43
CA LEU A 53 -11.56 4.62 9.14
C LEU A 53 -12.63 5.43 8.41
N GLY A 54 -13.72 4.78 7.98
CA GLY A 54 -14.76 5.46 7.22
C GLY A 54 -14.42 5.65 5.75
N VAL A 55 -13.50 4.86 5.21
CA VAL A 55 -13.16 4.89 3.79
C VAL A 55 -14.11 3.99 3.03
N ALA A 56 -14.92 4.58 2.16
CA ALA A 56 -15.87 3.84 1.33
C ALA A 56 -15.25 3.48 -0.02
N PRO A 57 -15.59 2.31 -0.58
CA PRO A 57 -15.16 1.98 -1.94
C PRO A 57 -15.64 3.02 -2.95
N GLN A 58 -14.78 3.37 -3.89
CA GLN A 58 -15.09 4.37 -4.92
C GLN A 58 -15.20 3.76 -6.31
N PHE A 59 -14.39 2.73 -6.60
CA PHE A 59 -14.42 2.05 -7.90
C PHE A 59 -13.82 0.65 -7.74
N GLN A 60 -13.85 -0.13 -8.83
CA GLN A 60 -13.36 -1.50 -8.81
C GLN A 60 -12.36 -1.73 -9.94
N ARG A 61 -11.44 -2.66 -9.73
CA ARG A 61 -10.51 -3.13 -10.75
C ARG A 61 -10.28 -4.62 -10.66
N GLU A 62 -9.93 -5.20 -11.78
CA GLU A 62 -9.51 -6.58 -11.87
C GLU A 62 -8.00 -6.69 -11.67
N PHE A 63 -7.59 -7.73 -10.97
CA PHE A 63 -6.17 -8.03 -10.76
C PHE A 63 -5.93 -9.48 -11.15
N LEU A 64 -4.82 -9.72 -11.83
CA LEU A 64 -4.38 -11.07 -12.17
C LEU A 64 -3.48 -11.58 -11.04
N THR A 65 -3.83 -12.73 -10.47
CA THR A 65 -3.03 -13.36 -9.42
C THR A 65 -1.91 -14.20 -10.03
N ALA A 66 -0.93 -14.56 -9.18
CA ALA A 66 0.16 -15.44 -9.59
C ALA A 66 -0.33 -16.82 -10.04
N GLY A 67 -1.49 -17.25 -9.54
CA GLY A 67 -2.12 -18.51 -9.97
C GLY A 67 -2.90 -18.43 -11.28
N GLY A 68 -2.86 -17.28 -11.96
CA GLY A 68 -3.60 -17.08 -13.22
C GLY A 68 -5.07 -16.74 -13.04
N ARG A 69 -5.52 -16.52 -11.81
CA ARG A 69 -6.91 -16.16 -11.51
C ARG A 69 -7.10 -14.66 -11.59
N ILE A 70 -8.25 -14.24 -12.12
CA ILE A 70 -8.64 -12.83 -12.08
C ILE A 70 -9.51 -12.63 -10.84
N ILE A 71 -9.14 -11.66 -10.03
CA ILE A 71 -9.93 -11.25 -8.86
C ILE A 71 -10.34 -9.79 -9.02
N GLU A 72 -11.49 -9.45 -8.48
CA GLU A 72 -11.99 -8.07 -8.49
C GLU A 72 -11.91 -7.50 -7.09
N ARG A 73 -11.42 -6.27 -6.99
CA ARG A 73 -11.26 -5.59 -5.70
C ARG A 73 -11.78 -4.16 -5.79
N ASP A 74 -12.28 -3.68 -4.68
CA ASP A 74 -12.65 -2.29 -4.49
C ASP A 74 -11.40 -1.44 -4.27
N LEU A 75 -11.44 -0.21 -4.75
CA LEU A 75 -10.38 0.79 -4.54
C LEU A 75 -10.99 2.10 -4.08
N ALA A 76 -10.16 2.89 -3.44
CA ALA A 76 -10.50 4.25 -3.05
C ALA A 76 -9.25 5.13 -3.02
N VAL A 77 -9.46 6.43 -3.12
CA VAL A 77 -8.42 7.42 -2.81
C VAL A 77 -8.63 7.86 -1.37
N THR A 78 -7.58 7.77 -0.57
CA THR A 78 -7.61 8.27 0.80
C THR A 78 -6.27 8.91 1.14
N LEU A 79 -6.07 9.33 2.38
CA LEU A 79 -4.84 10.00 2.79
C LEU A 79 -3.87 9.04 3.44
N ALA A 80 -2.60 9.22 3.12
CA ALA A 80 -1.50 8.56 3.80
C ALA A 80 -0.56 9.61 4.38
N ARG A 81 0.07 9.29 5.50
CA ARG A 81 1.01 10.21 6.16
C ARG A 81 2.27 9.47 6.55
N TRP A 82 3.40 10.06 6.21
CA TRP A 82 4.71 9.54 6.53
C TRP A 82 5.65 10.71 6.80
N ASP A 83 6.38 10.65 7.90
CA ASP A 83 7.38 11.66 8.29
C ASP A 83 6.84 13.10 8.20
N GLY A 84 5.63 13.29 8.70
CA GLY A 84 4.99 14.61 8.75
C GLY A 84 4.37 15.08 7.44
N GLN A 85 4.52 14.33 6.36
CA GLN A 85 3.92 14.66 5.07
C GLN A 85 2.65 13.87 4.85
N THR A 86 1.59 14.53 4.43
CA THR A 86 0.29 13.93 4.14
C THR A 86 0.00 14.03 2.65
N LEU A 87 -0.34 12.92 2.02
CA LEU A 87 -0.62 12.85 0.59
C LEU A 87 -1.81 11.94 0.31
N PRO A 88 -2.57 12.22 -0.76
CA PRO A 88 -3.57 11.26 -1.23
C PRO A 88 -2.89 10.08 -1.91
N THR A 89 -3.47 8.90 -1.74
CA THR A 89 -2.98 7.69 -2.38
C THR A 89 -4.13 6.74 -2.71
N LEU A 90 -3.88 5.85 -3.66
CA LEU A 90 -4.82 4.79 -4.00
C LEU A 90 -4.63 3.62 -3.05
N VAL A 91 -5.73 3.11 -2.54
CA VAL A 91 -5.72 1.91 -1.70
C VAL A 91 -6.65 0.86 -2.28
N VAL A 92 -6.23 -0.38 -2.20
CA VAL A 92 -7.02 -1.55 -2.59
C VAL A 92 -7.57 -2.20 -1.33
N PHE A 93 -8.86 -2.53 -1.33
CA PHE A 93 -9.50 -3.23 -0.23
C PHE A 93 -9.13 -4.71 -0.31
N GLY A 94 -8.20 -5.12 0.53
CA GLY A 94 -7.83 -6.52 0.67
C GLY A 94 -8.80 -7.30 1.55
N ASP A 95 -8.53 -8.58 1.72
CA ASP A 95 -9.34 -9.41 2.59
C ASP A 95 -9.27 -8.92 4.04
N GLU A 96 -10.33 -9.19 4.81
CA GLU A 96 -10.34 -8.84 6.22
C GLU A 96 -9.18 -9.51 6.94
N GLY A 97 -8.49 -8.75 7.79
CA GLY A 97 -7.35 -9.25 8.55
C GLY A 97 -6.10 -9.54 7.73
N SER A 98 -6.08 -9.20 6.44
CA SER A 98 -4.89 -9.39 5.61
C SER A 98 -3.77 -8.46 6.02
N MET A 99 -2.55 -8.81 5.62
CA MET A 99 -1.37 -8.00 5.90
C MET A 99 -1.37 -6.74 5.03
N PRO A 100 -1.18 -5.55 5.62
CA PRO A 100 -1.01 -4.35 4.83
C PRO A 100 0.22 -4.42 3.93
N LEU A 101 0.07 -3.99 2.66
CA LEU A 101 1.15 -3.95 1.68
C LEU A 101 1.31 -2.52 1.19
N LEU A 102 2.52 -1.99 1.29
CA LEU A 102 2.82 -0.64 0.84
C LEU A 102 3.25 -0.69 -0.62
N GLY A 103 2.50 -0.04 -1.48
CA GLY A 103 2.70 -0.12 -2.92
C GLY A 103 3.61 0.97 -3.48
N ALA A 104 4.08 0.75 -4.71
CA ALA A 104 4.99 1.66 -5.39
C ALA A 104 4.39 3.05 -5.57
N TYR A 105 3.11 3.14 -5.89
CA TYR A 105 2.44 4.44 -6.05
C TYR A 105 2.53 5.30 -4.81
N THR A 106 2.29 4.70 -3.65
CA THR A 106 2.38 5.43 -2.38
C THR A 106 3.81 5.87 -2.11
N LEU A 107 4.78 4.98 -2.32
CA LEU A 107 6.19 5.30 -2.12
C LEU A 107 6.64 6.43 -3.05
N GLU A 108 6.28 6.36 -4.32
CA GLU A 108 6.64 7.39 -5.30
C GLU A 108 6.02 8.74 -4.93
N GLY A 109 4.79 8.73 -4.41
CA GLY A 109 4.14 9.96 -3.95
C GLY A 109 4.92 10.66 -2.85
N PHE A 110 5.53 9.89 -1.95
CA PHE A 110 6.39 10.43 -0.88
C PHE A 110 7.83 10.64 -1.30
N GLY A 111 8.20 10.31 -2.55
CA GLY A 111 9.58 10.40 -2.99
C GLY A 111 10.48 9.38 -2.33
N LEU A 112 9.96 8.18 -2.10
CA LEU A 112 10.66 7.11 -1.38
C LEU A 112 10.89 5.91 -2.28
N ALA A 113 11.94 5.17 -1.96
CA ALA A 113 12.16 3.83 -2.50
C ALA A 113 12.52 2.89 -1.37
N ALA A 114 12.32 1.61 -1.61
CA ALA A 114 12.72 0.58 -0.68
C ALA A 114 14.22 0.30 -0.81
N ASP A 115 14.91 0.22 0.32
CA ASP A 115 16.29 -0.27 0.38
C ASP A 115 16.24 -1.64 1.04
N PRO A 116 16.21 -2.73 0.24
CA PRO A 116 16.05 -4.07 0.79
C PRO A 116 17.28 -4.54 1.59
N LEU A 117 18.46 -4.03 1.29
CA LEU A 117 19.67 -4.42 2.03
C LEU A 117 19.64 -3.92 3.46
N ASN A 118 19.26 -2.66 3.66
CA ASN A 118 19.20 -2.04 4.97
C ASN A 118 17.81 -2.10 5.59
N ARG A 119 16.84 -2.68 4.88
CA ARG A 119 15.46 -2.90 5.32
C ARG A 119 14.82 -1.61 5.81
N ARG A 120 14.86 -0.59 4.95
CA ARG A 120 14.33 0.74 5.27
C ARG A 120 13.87 1.46 4.02
N LEU A 121 13.08 2.49 4.21
CA LEU A 121 12.70 3.43 3.16
C LEU A 121 13.75 4.52 3.06
N VAL A 122 14.10 4.91 1.85
CA VAL A 122 15.10 5.95 1.60
C VAL A 122 14.53 7.00 0.64
N PRO A 123 14.87 8.28 0.82
CA PRO A 123 14.48 9.31 -0.12
C PRO A 123 15.15 9.10 -1.47
N VAL A 124 14.44 9.41 -2.54
CA VAL A 124 14.99 9.36 -3.91
C VAL A 124 14.67 10.67 -4.62
N ARG A 125 15.51 10.99 -5.58
CA ARG A 125 15.26 12.13 -6.45
C ARG A 125 14.33 11.72 -7.58
N GLY A 126 13.32 12.53 -7.84
CA GLY A 126 12.54 12.39 -9.05
C GLY A 126 13.34 12.87 -10.25
N LEU A 127 13.04 12.30 -11.42
CA LEU A 127 13.58 12.80 -12.67
C LEU A 127 12.56 13.76 -13.28
N ALA A 128 13.00 14.99 -13.52
CA ALA A 128 12.19 15.97 -14.23
C ALA A 128 12.43 15.79 -15.73
N MET A 129 11.39 15.44 -16.45
CA MET A 129 11.47 15.18 -17.88
C MET A 129 10.67 16.19 -18.65
#